data_6800d1db44466a6e8de3c23f2911d91b
#
_entry.id   6800d1db44466a6e8de3c23f2911d91b
#
_cell.length_a   1.000
_cell.length_b   1.000
_cell.length_c   1.000
_cell.angle_alpha   90.00
_cell.angle_beta   90.00
_cell.angle_gamma   90.00
#
_symmetry.space_group_name_H-M   'P 1'
#
loop_
_entity.id
_entity.type
_entity.pdbx_description
1 polymer ?
#
loop_
_entity_poly.entity_id
_entity_poly.type
_entity_poly.pdbx_seq_one_letter_code
_entity_poly.pdbx_strand_id
1 'polypeptide(L)'
;MENKYKGTQTEKNLEAAFAGESQARNKYTYFASRAKKDGFEQIAALFLKTAENEKEHAKLWFKELNGIGDTAANLAAAADGENYEWTDMYEGFAKTAEEEGFKELAAKFRGVAAIEKQHEERYRALLKNVETAAVFAKSEIKVWECRNCGHIVVGEKAPEVCPVCAHPQSYFVATPRSAPA
;
A
#
# COMPACT_ATOMS: atom_id res chain seq x y z
N MET A 1 9.84 -13.43 -14.34
CA MET A 1 9.33 -14.30 -15.43
C MET A 1 8.50 -13.41 -16.36
N GLU A 2 8.62 -13.61 -17.67
CA GLU A 2 7.85 -12.82 -18.63
C GLU A 2 6.36 -13.21 -18.55
N ASN A 3 5.47 -12.23 -18.71
CA ASN A 3 4.03 -12.47 -18.71
C ASN A 3 3.66 -13.35 -19.93
N LYS A 4 3.24 -14.60 -19.68
CA LYS A 4 2.88 -15.57 -20.74
C LYS A 4 1.68 -15.16 -21.60
N TYR A 5 0.91 -14.17 -21.15
CA TYR A 5 -0.29 -13.66 -21.84
C TYR A 5 -0.01 -12.38 -22.64
N LYS A 6 1.25 -11.88 -22.64
CA LYS A 6 1.60 -10.59 -23.23
C LYS A 6 1.09 -10.41 -24.66
N GLY A 7 0.37 -9.31 -24.89
CA GLY A 7 -0.18 -8.92 -26.19
C GLY A 7 -1.46 -9.67 -26.59
N THR A 8 -2.00 -10.56 -25.75
CA THR A 8 -3.21 -11.36 -26.05
C THR A 8 -4.49 -10.69 -25.56
N GLN A 9 -5.64 -11.13 -26.07
CA GLN A 9 -6.95 -10.75 -25.52
C GLN A 9 -7.12 -11.26 -24.08
N THR A 10 -6.49 -12.40 -23.72
CA THR A 10 -6.52 -12.93 -22.36
C THR A 10 -5.83 -12.00 -21.36
N GLU A 11 -4.72 -11.36 -21.72
CA GLU A 11 -4.09 -10.33 -20.90
C GLU A 11 -5.06 -9.19 -20.57
N LYS A 12 -5.70 -8.63 -21.61
CA LYS A 12 -6.70 -7.56 -21.43
C LYS A 12 -7.89 -8.01 -20.56
N ASN A 13 -8.31 -9.27 -20.69
CA ASN A 13 -9.37 -9.82 -19.84
C ASN A 13 -8.93 -9.94 -18.37
N LEU A 14 -7.69 -10.34 -18.11
CA LEU A 14 -7.11 -10.40 -16.76
C LEU A 14 -6.98 -9.01 -16.13
N GLU A 15 -6.52 -8.02 -16.90
CA GLU A 15 -6.46 -6.62 -16.47
C GLU A 15 -7.85 -6.07 -16.12
N ALA A 16 -8.85 -6.32 -16.99
CA ALA A 16 -10.21 -5.89 -16.77
C ALA A 16 -10.84 -6.60 -15.55
N ALA A 17 -10.59 -7.89 -15.36
CA ALA A 17 -11.04 -8.63 -14.20
C ALA A 17 -10.40 -8.11 -12.91
N PHE A 18 -9.08 -7.90 -12.88
CA PHE A 18 -8.37 -7.30 -11.74
C PHE A 18 -8.94 -5.92 -11.38
N ALA A 19 -9.15 -5.05 -12.38
CA ALA A 19 -9.73 -3.73 -12.17
C ALA A 19 -11.17 -3.81 -11.62
N GLY A 20 -12.01 -4.69 -12.17
CA GLY A 20 -13.40 -4.89 -11.75
C GLY A 20 -13.50 -5.34 -10.28
N GLU A 21 -12.76 -6.37 -9.91
CA GLU A 21 -12.74 -6.90 -8.55
C GLU A 21 -12.17 -5.89 -7.53
N SER A 22 -11.12 -5.17 -7.92
CA SER A 22 -10.53 -4.11 -7.08
C SER A 22 -11.53 -2.98 -6.81
N GLN A 23 -12.30 -2.57 -7.82
CA GLN A 23 -13.38 -1.59 -7.66
C GLN A 23 -14.52 -2.13 -6.78
N ALA A 24 -14.95 -3.38 -7.01
CA ALA A 24 -16.01 -4.03 -6.24
C ALA A 24 -15.64 -4.08 -4.74
N ARG A 25 -14.41 -4.51 -4.43
CA ARG A 25 -13.87 -4.51 -3.07
C ARG A 25 -14.04 -3.15 -2.38
N ASN A 26 -13.60 -2.08 -3.03
CA ASN A 26 -13.69 -0.75 -2.44
C ASN A 26 -15.14 -0.27 -2.31
N LYS A 27 -15.97 -0.44 -3.33
CA LYS A 27 -17.40 -0.09 -3.31
C LYS A 27 -18.15 -0.78 -2.18
N TYR A 28 -17.94 -2.08 -1.97
CA TYR A 28 -18.62 -2.83 -0.91
C TYR A 28 -18.19 -2.38 0.49
N THR A 29 -16.96 -1.96 0.68
CA THR A 29 -16.51 -1.33 1.93
C THR A 29 -17.27 -0.03 2.22
N TYR A 30 -17.50 0.80 1.18
CA TYR A 30 -18.26 2.03 1.31
C TYR A 30 -19.75 1.75 1.56
N PHE A 31 -20.33 0.75 0.88
CA PHE A 31 -21.72 0.33 1.07
C PHE A 31 -21.93 -0.24 2.48
N ALA A 32 -20.97 -0.99 3.03
CA ALA A 32 -21.00 -1.45 4.41
C ALA A 32 -21.03 -0.30 5.41
N SER A 33 -20.22 0.73 5.18
CA SER A 33 -20.23 1.94 6.01
C SER A 33 -21.61 2.64 6.00
N ARG A 34 -22.26 2.69 4.85
CA ARG A 34 -23.62 3.26 4.73
C ARG A 34 -24.64 2.39 5.45
N ALA A 35 -24.62 1.07 5.23
CA ALA A 35 -25.55 0.14 5.87
C ALA A 35 -25.50 0.21 7.41
N LYS A 36 -24.29 0.36 7.99
CA LYS A 36 -24.13 0.59 9.43
C LYS A 36 -24.83 1.86 9.90
N LYS A 37 -24.65 2.96 9.17
CA LYS A 37 -25.30 4.24 9.50
C LYS A 37 -26.83 4.16 9.44
N ASP A 38 -27.36 3.29 8.57
CA ASP A 38 -28.78 3.04 8.42
C ASP A 38 -29.32 2.00 9.43
N GLY A 39 -28.47 1.42 10.30
CA GLY A 39 -28.85 0.43 11.32
C GLY A 39 -28.91 -1.01 10.80
N PHE A 40 -28.39 -1.32 9.61
CA PHE A 40 -28.43 -2.64 8.99
C PHE A 40 -27.11 -3.40 9.20
N GLU A 41 -26.77 -3.78 10.43
CA GLU A 41 -25.50 -4.43 10.79
C GLU A 41 -25.27 -5.75 10.04
N GLN A 42 -26.30 -6.57 9.85
CA GLN A 42 -26.19 -7.81 9.09
C GLN A 42 -25.82 -7.57 7.62
N ILE A 43 -26.45 -6.56 6.99
CA ILE A 43 -26.16 -6.20 5.59
C ILE A 43 -24.74 -5.66 5.49
N ALA A 44 -24.32 -4.82 6.44
CA ALA A 44 -22.95 -4.32 6.48
C ALA A 44 -21.91 -5.45 6.60
N ALA A 45 -22.17 -6.44 7.46
CA ALA A 45 -21.31 -7.61 7.62
C ALA A 45 -21.20 -8.43 6.32
N LEU A 46 -22.31 -8.60 5.60
CA LEU A 46 -22.31 -9.30 4.29
C LEU A 46 -21.50 -8.54 3.24
N PHE A 47 -21.63 -7.20 3.15
CA PHE A 47 -20.80 -6.38 2.26
C PHE A 47 -19.32 -6.51 2.58
N LEU A 48 -18.93 -6.46 3.86
CA LEU A 48 -17.52 -6.60 4.26
C LEU A 48 -16.99 -8.00 3.93
N LYS A 49 -17.78 -9.04 4.17
CA LYS A 49 -17.40 -10.42 3.81
C LYS A 49 -17.17 -10.55 2.30
N THR A 50 -18.08 -10.01 1.49
CA THR A 50 -17.95 -10.03 0.04
C THR A 50 -16.73 -9.21 -0.40
N ALA A 51 -16.48 -8.02 0.17
CA ALA A 51 -15.30 -7.23 -0.13
C ALA A 51 -13.98 -8.00 0.09
N GLU A 52 -13.89 -8.84 1.13
CA GLU A 52 -12.73 -9.71 1.34
C GLU A 52 -12.64 -10.83 0.29
N ASN A 53 -13.76 -11.36 -0.21
CA ASN A 53 -13.75 -12.32 -1.32
C ASN A 53 -13.24 -11.65 -2.61
N GLU A 54 -13.73 -10.45 -2.95
CA GLU A 54 -13.30 -9.72 -4.16
C GLU A 54 -11.80 -9.35 -4.10
N LYS A 55 -11.26 -9.08 -2.92
CA LYS A 55 -9.81 -8.90 -2.74
C LYS A 55 -9.03 -10.16 -3.16
N GLU A 56 -9.48 -11.35 -2.78
CA GLU A 56 -8.82 -12.60 -3.17
C GLU A 56 -9.02 -12.91 -4.66
N HIS A 57 -10.18 -12.60 -5.27
CA HIS A 57 -10.38 -12.69 -6.71
C HIS A 57 -9.42 -11.77 -7.48
N ALA A 58 -9.34 -10.49 -7.10
CA ALA A 58 -8.40 -9.55 -7.70
C ALA A 58 -6.96 -10.06 -7.63
N LYS A 59 -6.55 -10.62 -6.47
CA LYS A 59 -5.22 -11.20 -6.27
C LYS A 59 -4.93 -12.39 -7.19
N LEU A 60 -5.95 -13.23 -7.52
CA LEU A 60 -5.77 -14.31 -8.49
C LEU A 60 -5.32 -13.76 -9.85
N TRP A 61 -6.05 -12.77 -10.36
CA TRP A 61 -5.77 -12.16 -11.66
C TRP A 61 -4.45 -11.40 -11.67
N PHE A 62 -4.17 -10.67 -10.59
CA PHE A 62 -2.91 -9.93 -10.45
C PHE A 62 -1.68 -10.84 -10.42
N LYS A 63 -1.79 -12.03 -9.82
CA LYS A 63 -0.73 -13.05 -9.88
C LYS A 63 -0.52 -13.59 -11.28
N GLU A 64 -1.58 -13.88 -12.04
CA GLU A 64 -1.46 -14.32 -13.43
C GLU A 64 -0.77 -13.28 -14.33
N LEU A 65 -0.95 -11.99 -14.02
CA LEU A 65 -0.27 -10.87 -14.67
C LEU A 65 1.19 -10.67 -14.19
N ASN A 66 1.70 -11.52 -13.30
CA ASN A 66 3.00 -11.35 -12.62
C ASN A 66 3.12 -10.03 -11.83
N GLY A 67 2.01 -9.50 -11.34
CA GLY A 67 1.95 -8.22 -10.62
C GLY A 67 2.51 -8.27 -9.20
N ILE A 68 2.81 -9.46 -8.64
CA ILE A 68 3.37 -9.62 -7.29
C ILE A 68 4.76 -10.21 -7.40
N GLY A 69 5.77 -9.40 -7.11
CA GLY A 69 7.17 -9.80 -7.01
C GLY A 69 7.63 -9.99 -5.56
N ASP A 70 8.93 -9.98 -5.35
CA ASP A 70 9.51 -9.86 -4.01
C ASP A 70 9.30 -8.46 -3.43
N THR A 71 9.71 -8.25 -2.19
CA THR A 71 9.48 -6.96 -1.50
C THR A 71 10.15 -5.79 -2.22
N ALA A 72 11.37 -5.97 -2.75
CA ALA A 72 12.06 -4.89 -3.46
C ALA A 72 11.35 -4.54 -4.77
N ALA A 73 10.98 -5.55 -5.56
CA ALA A 73 10.22 -5.35 -6.80
C ALA A 73 8.85 -4.69 -6.55
N ASN A 74 8.13 -5.11 -5.50
CA ASN A 74 6.85 -4.51 -5.15
C ASN A 74 6.99 -3.06 -4.68
N LEU A 75 8.04 -2.72 -3.92
CA LEU A 75 8.34 -1.34 -3.52
C LEU A 75 8.69 -0.45 -4.72
N ALA A 76 9.48 -0.98 -5.66
CA ALA A 76 9.78 -0.26 -6.90
C ALA A 76 8.51 -0.01 -7.73
N ALA A 77 7.70 -1.05 -7.96
CA ALA A 77 6.45 -0.94 -8.71
C ALA A 77 5.46 0.04 -8.05
N ALA A 78 5.35 0.02 -6.71
CA ALA A 78 4.53 0.97 -5.97
C ALA A 78 5.04 2.40 -6.16
N ALA A 79 6.35 2.64 -5.98
CA ALA A 79 6.94 3.97 -6.18
C ALA A 79 6.74 4.51 -7.59
N ASP A 80 6.86 3.66 -8.62
CA ASP A 80 6.65 4.05 -10.01
C ASP A 80 5.18 4.35 -10.31
N GLY A 81 4.25 3.61 -9.69
CA GLY A 81 2.82 3.90 -9.78
C GLY A 81 2.48 5.26 -9.18
N GLU A 82 2.89 5.51 -7.94
CA GLU A 82 2.67 6.80 -7.27
C GLU A 82 3.32 7.96 -8.05
N ASN A 83 4.53 7.73 -8.61
CA ASN A 83 5.19 8.73 -9.45
C ASN A 83 4.32 9.12 -10.65
N TYR A 84 3.80 8.15 -11.41
CA TYR A 84 2.89 8.41 -12.53
C TYR A 84 1.63 9.16 -12.09
N GLU A 85 1.06 8.79 -10.93
CA GLU A 85 -0.17 9.41 -10.43
C GLU A 85 0.01 10.90 -10.15
N TRP A 86 1.12 11.32 -9.50
CA TRP A 86 1.29 12.73 -9.17
C TRP A 86 1.93 13.56 -10.27
N THR A 87 2.78 12.97 -11.15
CA THR A 87 3.42 13.74 -12.25
C THR A 87 2.49 13.94 -13.44
N ASP A 88 1.71 12.94 -13.80
CA ASP A 88 0.96 12.89 -15.07
C ASP A 88 -0.55 12.83 -14.84
N MET A 89 -1.05 11.81 -14.14
CA MET A 89 -2.46 11.48 -14.08
C MET A 89 -3.29 12.58 -13.42
N TYR A 90 -3.00 12.89 -12.15
CA TYR A 90 -3.78 13.87 -11.39
C TYR A 90 -3.60 15.29 -11.88
N GLU A 91 -2.42 15.69 -12.36
CA GLU A 91 -2.23 17.01 -12.97
C GLU A 91 -3.02 17.15 -14.29
N GLY A 92 -3.06 16.09 -15.09
CA GLY A 92 -3.91 16.04 -16.29
C GLY A 92 -5.38 16.16 -15.95
N PHE A 93 -5.86 15.41 -14.94
CA PHE A 93 -7.24 15.49 -14.48
C PHE A 93 -7.60 16.86 -13.89
N ALA A 94 -6.68 17.49 -13.16
CA ALA A 94 -6.89 18.82 -12.60
C ALA A 94 -7.04 19.88 -13.71
N LYS A 95 -6.20 19.84 -14.74
CA LYS A 95 -6.31 20.74 -15.91
C LYS A 95 -7.64 20.59 -16.61
N THR A 96 -8.04 19.35 -16.92
CA THR A 96 -9.35 19.09 -17.55
C THR A 96 -10.49 19.61 -16.68
N ALA A 97 -10.45 19.36 -15.37
CA ALA A 97 -11.48 19.85 -14.46
C ALA A 97 -11.57 21.39 -14.39
N GLU A 98 -10.42 22.09 -14.50
CA GLU A 98 -10.39 23.55 -14.60
C GLU A 98 -11.00 24.07 -15.89
N GLU A 99 -10.64 23.45 -17.04
CA GLU A 99 -11.18 23.80 -18.35
C GLU A 99 -12.70 23.61 -18.42
N GLU A 100 -13.21 22.55 -17.77
CA GLU A 100 -14.65 22.25 -17.65
C GLU A 100 -15.36 23.08 -16.56
N GLY A 101 -14.65 23.92 -15.80
CA GLY A 101 -15.22 24.80 -14.77
C GLY A 101 -15.32 24.19 -13.38
N PHE A 102 -14.83 22.97 -13.13
CA PHE A 102 -14.88 22.25 -11.85
C PHE A 102 -13.67 22.57 -10.94
N LYS A 103 -13.48 23.85 -10.61
CA LYS A 103 -12.30 24.34 -9.87
C LYS A 103 -12.05 23.64 -8.52
N GLU A 104 -13.12 23.36 -7.77
CA GLU A 104 -13.00 22.66 -6.49
C GLU A 104 -12.51 21.21 -6.66
N LEU A 105 -12.94 20.55 -7.73
CA LEU A 105 -12.48 19.21 -8.05
C LEU A 105 -11.02 19.20 -8.51
N ALA A 106 -10.63 20.19 -9.31
CA ALA A 106 -9.24 20.39 -9.71
C ALA A 106 -8.30 20.57 -8.51
N ALA A 107 -8.73 21.37 -7.50
CA ALA A 107 -7.98 21.52 -6.26
C ALA A 107 -7.87 20.20 -5.48
N LYS A 108 -8.91 19.37 -5.47
CA LYS A 108 -8.87 18.03 -4.85
C LYS A 108 -7.89 17.10 -5.56
N PHE A 109 -7.89 17.07 -6.90
CA PHE A 109 -6.91 16.28 -7.68
C PHE A 109 -5.47 16.67 -7.34
N ARG A 110 -5.15 17.96 -7.29
CA ARG A 110 -3.80 18.43 -6.88
C ARG A 110 -3.49 18.10 -5.42
N GLY A 111 -4.50 18.17 -4.55
CA GLY A 111 -4.36 17.77 -3.15
C GLY A 111 -3.97 16.29 -3.01
N VAL A 112 -4.61 15.41 -3.77
CA VAL A 112 -4.27 13.98 -3.81
C VAL A 112 -2.88 13.79 -4.43
N ALA A 113 -2.56 14.44 -5.55
CA ALA A 113 -1.23 14.37 -6.16
C ALA A 113 -0.09 14.68 -5.16
N ALA A 114 -0.30 15.68 -4.30
CA ALA A 114 0.68 16.01 -3.25
C ALA A 114 0.84 14.90 -2.20
N ILE A 115 -0.18 14.08 -1.97
CA ILE A 115 -0.13 12.91 -1.08
C ILE A 115 0.62 11.78 -1.78
N GLU A 116 0.34 11.50 -3.06
CA GLU A 116 0.97 10.42 -3.81
C GLU A 116 2.48 10.66 -3.99
N LYS A 117 2.90 11.92 -4.09
CA LYS A 117 4.32 12.28 -4.02
C LYS A 117 4.99 11.82 -2.70
N GLN A 118 4.30 11.99 -1.57
CA GLN A 118 4.82 11.53 -0.27
C GLN A 118 4.85 9.99 -0.17
N HIS A 119 3.88 9.31 -0.82
CA HIS A 119 3.88 7.86 -0.92
C HIS A 119 5.07 7.36 -1.72
N GLU A 120 5.35 7.94 -2.89
CA GLU A 120 6.53 7.64 -3.69
C GLU A 120 7.82 7.80 -2.87
N GLU A 121 8.03 8.97 -2.25
CA GLU A 121 9.21 9.25 -1.44
C GLU A 121 9.40 8.19 -0.34
N ARG A 122 8.30 7.77 0.31
CA ARG A 122 8.29 6.72 1.33
C ARG A 122 8.70 5.37 0.75
N TYR A 123 8.11 4.95 -0.38
CA TYR A 123 8.43 3.65 -0.99
C TYR A 123 9.87 3.62 -1.50
N ARG A 124 10.40 4.69 -2.08
CA ARG A 124 11.80 4.76 -2.50
C ARG A 124 12.76 4.69 -1.30
N ALA A 125 12.43 5.35 -0.19
CA ALA A 125 13.23 5.25 1.04
C ALA A 125 13.22 3.83 1.63
N LEU A 126 12.07 3.14 1.60
CA LEU A 126 11.95 1.75 2.04
C LEU A 126 12.70 0.80 1.10
N LEU A 127 12.61 1.00 -0.21
CA LEU A 127 13.37 0.23 -1.20
C LEU A 127 14.86 0.34 -0.94
N LYS A 128 15.38 1.55 -0.78
CA LYS A 128 16.79 1.79 -0.43
C LYS A 128 17.19 1.05 0.85
N ASN A 129 16.33 1.03 1.88
CA ASN A 129 16.62 0.28 3.10
C ASN A 129 16.70 -1.24 2.87
N VAL A 130 15.87 -1.78 1.99
CA VAL A 130 15.92 -3.22 1.63
C VAL A 130 17.21 -3.52 0.86
N GLU A 131 17.54 -2.74 -0.16
CA GLU A 131 18.71 -2.93 -1.02
C GLU A 131 20.05 -2.79 -0.25
N THR A 132 20.10 -1.91 0.74
CA THR A 132 21.29 -1.66 1.57
C THR A 132 21.33 -2.47 2.86
N ALA A 133 20.41 -3.43 3.06
CA ALA A 133 20.22 -4.19 4.30
C ALA A 133 20.05 -3.29 5.56
N ALA A 134 19.54 -2.08 5.37
CA ALA A 134 19.37 -1.09 6.43
C ALA A 134 18.00 -1.15 7.12
N VAL A 135 17.17 -2.17 6.84
CA VAL A 135 15.86 -2.33 7.50
C VAL A 135 16.06 -2.54 9.00
N PHE A 136 16.94 -3.49 9.38
CA PHE A 136 17.20 -3.88 10.77
C PHE A 136 18.57 -3.43 11.30
N ALA A 137 19.30 -2.62 10.52
CA ALA A 137 20.55 -2.01 10.89
C ALA A 137 20.58 -0.56 10.44
N LYS A 138 21.10 0.34 11.26
CA LYS A 138 21.19 1.78 10.98
C LYS A 138 22.61 2.27 11.24
N SER A 139 22.98 3.38 10.60
CA SER A 139 24.24 4.05 10.85
C SER A 139 24.30 4.78 12.20
N GLU A 140 23.19 4.84 12.91
CA GLU A 140 23.03 5.52 14.20
C GLU A 140 22.36 4.58 15.20
N ILE A 141 22.60 4.84 16.47
CA ILE A 141 21.90 4.16 17.57
C ILE A 141 20.42 4.48 17.49
N LYS A 142 19.58 3.44 17.41
CA LYS A 142 18.12 3.51 17.39
C LYS A 142 17.54 2.77 18.59
N VAL A 143 16.30 3.10 18.89
CA VAL A 143 15.46 2.34 19.82
C VAL A 143 14.67 1.35 18.99
N TRP A 144 14.86 0.06 19.26
CA TRP A 144 14.16 -1.03 18.58
C TRP A 144 13.11 -1.61 19.52
N GLU A 145 11.89 -1.73 19.06
CA GLU A 145 10.78 -2.33 19.79
C GLU A 145 10.33 -3.63 19.13
N CYS A 146 10.21 -4.69 19.92
CA CYS A 146 9.59 -5.93 19.46
C CYS A 146 8.07 -5.77 19.39
N ARG A 147 7.50 -5.81 18.19
CA ARG A 147 6.05 -5.66 17.95
C ARG A 147 5.17 -6.74 18.60
N ASN A 148 5.77 -7.87 19.03
CA ASN A 148 5.00 -8.92 19.70
C ASN A 148 4.88 -8.69 21.20
N CYS A 149 5.98 -8.33 21.88
CA CYS A 149 5.99 -8.26 23.36
C CYS A 149 6.36 -6.89 23.94
N GLY A 150 6.68 -5.89 23.11
CA GLY A 150 7.07 -4.56 23.57
C GLY A 150 8.50 -4.46 24.10
N HIS A 151 9.32 -5.53 24.03
CA HIS A 151 10.71 -5.49 24.50
C HIS A 151 11.52 -4.42 23.73
N ILE A 152 12.23 -3.59 24.47
CA ILE A 152 13.03 -2.47 23.94
C ILE A 152 14.51 -2.82 23.97
N VAL A 153 15.20 -2.56 22.85
CA VAL A 153 16.65 -2.65 22.73
C VAL A 153 17.18 -1.36 22.11
N VAL A 154 18.33 -0.89 22.59
CA VAL A 154 19.00 0.32 22.07
C VAL A 154 20.29 -0.12 21.39
N GLY A 155 20.48 0.25 20.12
CA GLY A 155 21.68 -0.11 19.37
C GLY A 155 21.55 0.24 17.88
N GLU A 156 22.61 0.02 17.13
CA GLU A 156 22.63 0.24 15.67
C GLU A 156 21.86 -0.84 14.92
N LYS A 157 21.73 -2.05 15.51
CA LYS A 157 21.10 -3.21 14.89
C LYS A 157 20.04 -3.82 15.83
N ALA A 158 18.91 -4.22 15.26
CA ALA A 158 17.91 -5.03 15.95
C ALA A 158 18.46 -6.43 16.24
N PRO A 159 18.13 -7.05 17.40
CA PRO A 159 18.50 -8.43 17.69
C PRO A 159 17.96 -9.42 16.64
N GLU A 160 18.71 -10.47 16.34
CA GLU A 160 18.26 -11.53 15.43
C GLU A 160 17.04 -12.29 15.97
N VAL A 161 16.99 -12.42 17.30
CA VAL A 161 15.89 -13.05 18.03
C VAL A 161 15.59 -12.22 19.27
N CYS A 162 14.33 -11.99 19.55
CA CYS A 162 13.90 -11.29 20.76
C CYS A 162 14.25 -12.11 22.00
N PRO A 163 15.04 -11.57 22.96
CA PRO A 163 15.47 -12.32 24.14
C PRO A 163 14.33 -12.62 25.14
N VAL A 164 13.18 -11.97 24.98
CA VAL A 164 12.01 -12.13 25.86
C VAL A 164 11.01 -13.11 25.30
N CYS A 165 10.65 -13.01 24.01
CA CYS A 165 9.57 -13.82 23.43
C CYS A 165 9.98 -14.70 22.24
N ALA A 166 11.29 -14.79 21.95
CA ALA A 166 11.88 -15.62 20.90
C ALA A 166 11.36 -15.36 19.47
N HIS A 167 10.70 -14.22 19.22
CA HIS A 167 10.31 -13.84 17.86
C HIS A 167 11.53 -13.37 17.06
N PRO A 168 11.56 -13.63 15.74
CA PRO A 168 12.69 -13.27 14.88
C PRO A 168 12.84 -11.76 14.71
N GLN A 169 13.98 -11.33 14.19
CA GLN A 169 14.35 -9.93 13.93
C GLN A 169 13.27 -9.15 13.15
N SER A 170 12.53 -9.83 12.27
CA SER A 170 11.42 -9.25 11.49
C SER A 170 10.29 -8.64 12.34
N TYR A 171 10.24 -8.96 13.63
CA TYR A 171 9.29 -8.35 14.57
C TYR A 171 9.78 -7.03 15.18
N PHE A 172 11.03 -6.64 14.96
CA PHE A 172 11.54 -5.38 15.48
C PHE A 172 11.28 -4.21 14.53
N VAL A 173 10.90 -3.08 15.10
CA VAL A 173 10.78 -1.80 14.41
C VAL A 173 11.65 -0.76 15.09
N ALA A 174 12.26 0.11 14.29
CA ALA A 174 12.91 1.30 14.83
C ALA A 174 11.81 2.32 15.18
N THR A 175 11.73 2.68 16.45
CA THR A 175 10.82 3.73 16.91
C THR A 175 11.52 5.09 16.85
N PRO A 176 10.79 6.18 16.47
CA PRO A 176 11.31 7.52 16.72
C PRO A 176 11.59 7.65 18.22
N ARG A 177 12.71 8.25 18.59
CA ARG A 177 12.90 8.67 20.00
C ARG A 177 11.73 9.57 20.35
N SER A 178 10.73 9.07 21.04
CA SER A 178 9.84 9.93 21.80
C SER A 178 10.70 10.58 22.86
N ALA A 179 10.78 11.91 22.86
CA ALA A 179 11.32 12.63 23.99
C ALA A 179 10.61 12.12 25.26
N PRO A 180 11.33 11.86 26.36
CA PRO A 180 10.67 11.58 27.61
C PRO A 180 9.72 12.73 27.92
N ALA A 181 8.48 12.36 28.31
CA ALA A 181 7.47 13.31 28.75
C ALA A 181 7.98 14.14 29.94
#